data_8ca1557f1810e1bdceb3fe43993bf389
#
_entry.id   8ca1557f1810e1bdceb3fe43993bf389
#
_cell.length_a   1.000
_cell.length_b   1.000
_cell.length_c   1.000
_cell.angle_alpha   90.00
_cell.angle_beta   90.00
_cell.angle_gamma   90.00
#
_symmetry.space_group_name_H-M   'P 1'
#
loop_
_entity.id
_entity.type
_entity.pdbx_description
1 polymer ?
#
loop_
_entity_poly.entity_id
_entity_poly.type
_entity_poly.pdbx_seq_one_letter_code
_entity_poly.pdbx_strand_id
1 'polypeptide(L)'
;MITKKITYENFDGEEVTEELYFRLSTKEMSDDEFQMIRDKIAEGYKEKDNLKVLNAILEIVVKSYGKKSEDGKTFIKTEQDTKNFENSEACDELAYQLMSNEKELQKFIEGIMPKKIYDQYSKISEKDLKEMVDKELNS
;
A
#
# COMPACT_ATOMS: atom_id res chain seq x y z
N MET A 1 9.07 3.47 5.73
CA MET A 1 9.37 3.33 4.28
C MET A 1 9.64 1.88 3.95
N ILE A 2 9.05 1.39 2.89
CA ILE A 2 9.35 0.06 2.37
C ILE A 2 9.90 0.20 0.96
N THR A 3 10.88 -0.64 0.63
CA THR A 3 11.50 -0.70 -0.69
C THR A 3 11.03 -1.97 -1.40
N LYS A 4 10.58 -1.82 -2.64
CA LYS A 4 10.17 -2.94 -3.49
C LYS A 4 11.00 -2.98 -4.76
N LYS A 5 11.57 -4.14 -5.04
CA LYS A 5 12.28 -4.38 -6.28
C LYS A 5 11.32 -5.09 -7.23
N ILE A 6 10.94 -4.41 -8.31
CA ILE A 6 9.92 -4.88 -9.25
C ILE A 6 10.54 -5.13 -10.61
N THR A 7 10.31 -6.32 -11.15
CA THR A 7 10.70 -6.69 -12.51
C THR A 7 9.44 -6.72 -13.36
N TYR A 8 9.46 -6.01 -14.47
CA TYR A 8 8.31 -5.88 -15.37
C TYR A 8 8.77 -5.66 -16.80
N GLU A 9 7.87 -5.85 -17.75
CA GLU A 9 8.09 -5.51 -19.15
C GLU A 9 7.59 -4.09 -19.38
N ASN A 10 8.48 -3.21 -19.90
CA ASN A 10 8.10 -1.83 -20.21
C ASN A 10 7.32 -1.76 -21.53
N PHE A 11 6.87 -0.55 -21.90
CA PHE A 11 6.09 -0.37 -23.13
C PHE A 11 6.88 -0.58 -24.42
N ASP A 12 8.21 -0.65 -24.35
CA ASP A 12 9.08 -0.99 -25.47
C ASP A 12 9.34 -2.50 -25.57
N GLY A 13 8.72 -3.31 -24.70
CA GLY A 13 8.89 -4.75 -24.68
C GLY A 13 10.16 -5.22 -23.99
N GLU A 14 10.84 -4.34 -23.27
CA GLU A 14 12.08 -4.67 -22.56
C GLU A 14 11.79 -5.06 -21.11
N GLU A 15 12.48 -6.08 -20.60
CA GLU A 15 12.43 -6.44 -19.19
C GLU A 15 13.28 -5.45 -18.38
N VAL A 16 12.66 -4.81 -17.41
CA VAL A 16 13.28 -3.80 -16.55
C VAL A 16 13.09 -4.18 -15.09
N THR A 17 14.12 -3.96 -14.27
CA THR A 17 14.02 -4.11 -12.83
C THR A 17 14.26 -2.75 -12.17
N GLU A 18 13.30 -2.30 -11.38
CA GLU A 18 13.38 -1.02 -10.67
C GLU A 18 13.22 -1.21 -9.16
N GLU A 19 13.93 -0.39 -8.43
CA GLU A 19 13.80 -0.30 -6.97
C GLU A 19 12.89 0.89 -6.66
N LEU A 20 11.74 0.61 -6.03
CA LEU A 20 10.70 1.60 -5.77
C LEU A 20 10.51 1.79 -4.27
N TYR A 21 10.19 3.02 -3.86
CA TYR A 21 10.07 3.40 -2.47
C TYR A 21 8.63 3.82 -2.15
N PHE A 22 8.13 3.37 -0.99
CA PHE A 22 6.76 3.63 -0.56
C PHE A 22 6.74 4.01 0.91
N ARG A 23 6.00 5.07 1.24
CA ARG A 23 5.83 5.53 2.61
C ARG A 23 4.60 6.42 2.71
N LEU A 24 3.88 6.31 3.82
CA LEU A 24 2.89 7.29 4.21
C LEU A 24 3.43 8.06 5.41
N SER A 25 3.28 9.40 5.39
CA SER A 25 3.62 10.23 6.53
C SER A 25 2.56 10.11 7.62
N THR A 26 2.89 10.53 8.83
CA THR A 26 1.91 10.59 9.93
C THR A 26 0.70 11.42 9.54
N LYS A 27 0.92 12.54 8.84
CA LYS A 27 -0.16 13.40 8.35
C LYS A 27 -1.07 12.67 7.36
N GLU A 28 -0.47 11.93 6.42
CA GLU A 28 -1.24 11.17 5.43
C GLU A 28 -2.03 10.04 6.06
N MET A 29 -1.51 9.41 7.11
CA MET A 29 -2.21 8.34 7.82
C MET A 29 -3.34 8.85 8.72
N SER A 30 -3.27 10.09 9.17
CA SER A 30 -4.34 10.71 9.95
C SER A 30 -5.50 11.19 9.07
N ASP A 31 -5.35 11.11 7.77
CA ASP A 31 -6.38 11.43 6.78
C ASP A 31 -7.40 10.29 6.69
N ASP A 32 -8.66 10.62 6.54
CA ASP A 32 -9.76 9.67 6.38
C ASP A 32 -9.59 8.78 5.13
N GLU A 33 -8.87 9.27 4.13
CA GLU A 33 -8.62 8.54 2.89
C GLU A 33 -7.93 7.18 3.12
N PHE A 34 -6.92 7.14 4.00
CA PHE A 34 -6.23 5.89 4.33
C PHE A 34 -7.20 4.87 4.95
N GLN A 35 -8.01 5.31 5.89
CA GLN A 35 -9.01 4.43 6.52
C GLN A 35 -10.03 3.93 5.51
N MET A 36 -10.49 4.80 4.60
CA MET A 36 -11.42 4.43 3.53
C MET A 36 -10.83 3.36 2.61
N ILE A 37 -9.56 3.48 2.26
CA ILE A 37 -8.88 2.49 1.42
C ILE A 37 -8.80 1.14 2.13
N ARG A 38 -8.44 1.12 3.41
CA ARG A 38 -8.41 -0.10 4.23
C ARG A 38 -9.78 -0.76 4.28
N ASP A 39 -10.83 0.03 4.49
CA ASP A 39 -12.20 -0.46 4.54
C ASP A 39 -12.62 -1.09 3.21
N LYS A 40 -12.23 -0.48 2.10
CA LYS A 40 -12.50 -1.02 0.75
C LYS A 40 -11.80 -2.37 0.52
N ILE A 41 -10.57 -2.51 1.00
CA ILE A 41 -9.83 -3.79 0.90
C ILE A 41 -10.56 -4.88 1.70
N ALA A 42 -10.90 -4.60 2.95
CA ALA A 42 -11.60 -5.54 3.81
C ALA A 42 -12.96 -5.93 3.24
N GLU A 43 -13.71 -4.95 2.74
CA GLU A 43 -15.01 -5.14 2.12
C GLU A 43 -14.91 -5.97 0.84
N GLY A 44 -13.91 -5.69 0.01
CA GLY A 44 -13.67 -6.44 -1.22
C GLY A 44 -13.36 -7.91 -0.95
N TYR A 45 -12.56 -8.21 0.05
CA TYR A 45 -12.30 -9.60 0.45
C TYR A 45 -13.54 -10.28 1.00
N LYS A 46 -14.33 -9.58 1.81
CA LYS A 46 -15.57 -10.10 2.38
C LYS A 46 -16.60 -10.45 1.29
N GLU A 47 -16.73 -9.60 0.29
CA GLU A 47 -17.65 -9.76 -0.84
C GLU A 47 -17.10 -10.66 -1.95
N LYS A 48 -15.85 -11.08 -1.84
CA LYS A 48 -15.11 -11.80 -2.90
C LYS A 48 -15.08 -11.05 -4.22
N ASP A 49 -15.00 -9.73 -4.13
CA ASP A 49 -14.92 -8.82 -5.27
C ASP A 49 -13.46 -8.44 -5.54
N ASN A 50 -12.83 -9.18 -6.44
CA ASN A 50 -11.42 -9.01 -6.76
C ASN A 50 -11.12 -7.64 -7.40
N LEU A 51 -12.04 -7.09 -8.18
CA LEU A 51 -11.85 -5.77 -8.78
C LEU A 51 -11.86 -4.66 -7.73
N LYS A 52 -12.73 -4.79 -6.73
CA LYS A 52 -12.78 -3.84 -5.62
C LYS A 52 -11.49 -3.88 -4.81
N VAL A 53 -10.97 -5.07 -4.53
CA VAL A 53 -9.69 -5.24 -3.86
C VAL A 53 -8.55 -4.64 -4.68
N LEU A 54 -8.48 -4.95 -5.97
CA LEU A 54 -7.45 -4.45 -6.86
C LEU A 54 -7.45 -2.92 -6.93
N ASN A 55 -8.62 -2.30 -7.08
CA ASN A 55 -8.74 -0.85 -7.12
C ASN A 55 -8.25 -0.19 -5.82
N ALA A 56 -8.59 -0.77 -4.68
CA ALA A 56 -8.14 -0.26 -3.39
C ALA A 56 -6.63 -0.43 -3.20
N ILE A 57 -6.05 -1.54 -3.65
CA ILE A 57 -4.61 -1.77 -3.65
C ILE A 57 -3.90 -0.73 -4.53
N LEU A 58 -4.42 -0.48 -5.74
CA LEU A 58 -3.87 0.55 -6.62
C LEU A 58 -3.88 1.93 -5.95
N GLU A 59 -4.97 2.28 -5.27
CA GLU A 59 -5.05 3.56 -4.54
C GLU A 59 -3.95 3.68 -3.48
N ILE A 60 -3.74 2.64 -2.67
CA ILE A 60 -2.72 2.70 -1.60
C ILE A 60 -1.30 2.66 -2.15
N VAL A 61 -1.05 1.91 -3.21
CA VAL A 61 0.25 1.84 -3.87
C VAL A 61 0.61 3.21 -4.45
N VAL A 62 -0.29 3.84 -5.17
CA VAL A 62 -0.08 5.16 -5.76
C VAL A 62 0.09 6.24 -4.68
N LYS A 63 -0.75 6.23 -3.65
CA LYS A 63 -0.69 7.20 -2.55
C LYS A 63 0.63 7.13 -1.79
N SER A 64 1.19 5.95 -1.61
CA SER A 64 2.41 5.74 -0.84
C SER A 64 3.71 5.90 -1.65
N TYR A 65 3.62 5.91 -2.99
CA TYR A 65 4.79 6.04 -3.85
C TYR A 65 5.46 7.39 -3.71
N GLY A 66 6.80 7.39 -3.73
CA GLY A 66 7.60 8.60 -3.72
C GLY A 66 9.06 8.31 -3.98
N LYS A 67 9.87 9.34 -3.88
CA LYS A 67 11.31 9.27 -4.09
C LYS A 67 12.05 9.74 -2.85
N LYS A 68 13.10 9.04 -2.50
CA LYS A 68 13.99 9.44 -1.43
C LYS A 68 14.91 10.55 -1.95
N SER A 69 15.07 11.64 -1.18
CA SER A 69 16.06 12.68 -1.52
C SER A 69 17.48 12.12 -1.44
N GLU A 70 18.44 12.77 -2.15
CA GLU A 70 19.83 12.33 -2.16
C GLU A 70 20.44 12.23 -0.77
N ASP A 71 20.10 13.18 0.11
CA ASP A 71 20.59 13.21 1.49
C ASP A 71 19.81 12.30 2.44
N GLY A 72 18.76 11.65 1.96
CA GLY A 72 17.94 10.72 2.73
C GLY A 72 17.03 11.36 3.78
N LYS A 73 16.95 12.71 3.81
CA LYS A 73 16.18 13.42 4.84
C LYS A 73 14.72 13.63 4.49
N THR A 74 14.38 13.60 3.21
CA THR A 74 13.04 13.92 2.72
C THR A 74 12.53 12.82 1.81
N PHE A 75 11.26 12.47 1.97
CA PHE A 75 10.55 11.59 1.05
C PHE A 75 9.68 12.48 0.16
N ILE A 76 9.99 12.50 -1.13
CA ILE A 76 9.45 13.47 -2.08
C ILE A 76 8.31 12.86 -2.87
N LYS A 77 7.15 13.52 -2.83
CA LYS A 77 5.98 13.16 -3.64
C LYS A 77 5.57 14.37 -4.46
N THR A 78 5.82 14.32 -5.76
CA THR A 78 5.34 15.34 -6.67
C THR A 78 4.14 14.81 -7.43
N GLU A 79 3.25 15.69 -7.86
CA GLU A 79 2.08 15.31 -8.65
C GLU A 79 2.50 14.62 -9.95
N GLN A 80 3.56 15.10 -10.60
CA GLN A 80 4.06 14.51 -11.84
C GLN A 80 4.60 13.09 -11.62
N ASP A 81 5.40 12.89 -10.58
CA ASP A 81 5.95 11.57 -10.26
C ASP A 81 4.83 10.59 -9.91
N THR A 82 3.82 11.03 -9.17
CA THR A 82 2.65 10.21 -8.82
C THR A 82 1.91 9.76 -10.07
N LYS A 83 1.64 10.68 -11.01
CA LYS A 83 0.97 10.38 -12.28
C LYS A 83 1.80 9.46 -13.16
N ASN A 84 3.11 9.69 -13.24
CA ASN A 84 4.00 8.84 -14.02
C ASN A 84 4.00 7.40 -13.49
N PHE A 85 4.06 7.25 -12.18
CA PHE A 85 4.02 5.93 -11.55
C PHE A 85 2.66 5.25 -11.76
N GLU A 86 1.56 5.97 -11.54
CA GLU A 86 0.20 5.45 -11.72
C GLU A 86 -0.01 4.87 -13.13
N ASN A 87 0.62 5.48 -14.13
CA ASN A 87 0.51 5.07 -15.53
C ASN A 87 1.61 4.11 -15.98
N SER A 88 2.40 3.56 -15.06
CA SER A 88 3.50 2.66 -15.38
C SER A 88 3.11 1.20 -15.24
N GLU A 89 3.79 0.34 -15.97
CA GLU A 89 3.65 -1.11 -15.83
C GLU A 89 4.16 -1.59 -14.46
N ALA A 90 5.10 -0.88 -13.86
CA ALA A 90 5.58 -1.18 -12.51
C ALA A 90 4.48 -1.10 -11.47
N CYS A 91 3.60 -0.11 -11.56
CA CYS A 91 2.46 0.05 -10.66
C CYS A 91 1.50 -1.14 -10.77
N ASP A 92 1.14 -1.51 -11.99
CA ASP A 92 0.24 -2.63 -12.24
C ASP A 92 0.83 -3.95 -11.76
N GLU A 93 2.09 -4.19 -12.05
CA GLU A 93 2.79 -5.41 -11.64
C GLU A 93 2.79 -5.56 -10.12
N LEU A 94 3.13 -4.48 -9.40
CA LEU A 94 3.13 -4.49 -7.94
C LEU A 94 1.72 -4.75 -7.39
N ALA A 95 0.71 -4.10 -7.95
CA ALA A 95 -0.68 -4.28 -7.51
C ALA A 95 -1.14 -5.74 -7.68
N TYR A 96 -0.81 -6.37 -8.80
CA TYR A 96 -1.12 -7.78 -9.04
C TYR A 96 -0.40 -8.70 -8.06
N GLN A 97 0.87 -8.44 -7.77
CA GLN A 97 1.63 -9.22 -6.78
C GLN A 97 0.99 -9.13 -5.39
N LEU A 98 0.61 -7.94 -4.98
CA LEU A 98 -0.01 -7.71 -3.67
C LEU A 98 -1.41 -8.33 -3.58
N MET A 99 -2.19 -8.26 -4.65
CA MET A 99 -3.51 -8.89 -4.69
C MET A 99 -3.41 -10.42 -4.59
N SER A 100 -2.39 -11.02 -5.17
CA SER A 100 -2.20 -12.47 -5.23
C SER A 100 -1.70 -13.07 -3.91
N ASN A 101 -1.25 -12.25 -2.97
CA ASN A 101 -0.63 -12.72 -1.74
C ASN A 101 -0.98 -11.83 -0.57
N GLU A 102 -1.93 -12.28 0.26
CA GLU A 102 -2.40 -11.51 1.43
C GLU A 102 -1.29 -11.17 2.41
N LYS A 103 -0.31 -12.06 2.59
CA LYS A 103 0.82 -11.81 3.49
C LYS A 103 1.71 -10.69 2.97
N GLU A 104 1.95 -10.66 1.67
CA GLU A 104 2.72 -9.59 1.03
C GLU A 104 1.99 -8.25 1.10
N LEU A 105 0.66 -8.25 0.90
CA LEU A 105 -0.16 -7.07 1.06
C LEU A 105 -0.09 -6.54 2.50
N GLN A 106 -0.20 -7.41 3.49
CA GLN A 106 -0.11 -7.04 4.89
C GLN A 106 1.25 -6.43 5.21
N LYS A 107 2.34 -7.06 4.77
CA LYS A 107 3.70 -6.54 4.94
C LYS A 107 3.89 -5.18 4.28
N PHE A 108 3.30 -4.99 3.11
CA PHE A 108 3.36 -3.71 2.40
C PHE A 108 2.65 -2.62 3.20
N ILE A 109 1.43 -2.88 3.67
CA ILE A 109 0.66 -1.92 4.45
C ILE A 109 1.41 -1.56 5.74
N GLU A 110 1.95 -2.54 6.44
CA GLU A 110 2.77 -2.30 7.64
C GLU A 110 4.04 -1.51 7.33
N GLY A 111 4.70 -1.86 6.21
CA GLY A 111 5.97 -1.23 5.81
C GLY A 111 5.86 0.22 5.38
N ILE A 112 4.72 0.66 4.87
CA ILE A 112 4.50 2.06 4.49
C ILE A 112 4.18 2.95 5.68
N MET A 113 3.83 2.39 6.82
CA MET A 113 3.50 3.14 8.03
C MET A 113 4.74 3.75 8.66
N PRO A 114 4.65 4.98 9.24
CA PRO A 114 5.70 5.49 10.10
C PRO A 114 5.95 4.52 11.25
N LYS A 115 7.21 4.34 11.62
CA LYS A 115 7.60 3.37 12.65
C LYS A 115 6.84 3.54 13.97
N LYS A 116 6.67 4.77 14.43
CA LYS A 116 5.95 5.06 15.68
C LYS A 116 4.47 4.67 15.61
N ILE A 117 3.85 4.86 14.45
CA ILE A 117 2.46 4.45 14.24
C ILE A 117 2.36 2.92 14.17
N TYR A 118 3.29 2.28 13.47
CA TYR A 118 3.36 0.82 13.42
C TYR A 118 3.53 0.22 14.81
N ASP A 119 4.40 0.79 15.65
CA ASP A 119 4.60 0.32 17.02
C ASP A 119 3.31 0.42 17.85
N GLN A 120 2.52 1.47 17.65
CA GLN A 120 1.21 1.62 18.30
C GLN A 120 0.19 0.61 17.76
N TYR A 121 0.19 0.38 16.46
CA TYR A 121 -0.68 -0.62 15.82
C TYR A 121 -0.36 -2.04 16.28
N SER A 122 0.91 -2.38 16.42
CA SER A 122 1.33 -3.71 16.87
C SER A 122 1.01 -3.95 18.34
N LYS A 123 0.85 -2.89 19.14
CA LYS A 123 0.42 -2.95 20.55
C LYS A 123 -1.10 -3.04 20.71
N ILE A 124 -1.86 -2.60 19.71
CA ILE A 124 -3.27 -2.96 19.60
C ILE A 124 -3.25 -4.42 19.18
N SER A 125 -3.20 -5.27 20.17
CA SER A 125 -2.90 -6.69 20.02
C SER A 125 -3.81 -7.35 18.98
N GLU A 126 -3.31 -8.42 18.39
CA GLU A 126 -4.12 -9.37 17.58
C GLU A 126 -5.44 -9.69 18.27
N LYS A 127 -5.47 -9.62 19.60
CA LYS A 127 -6.64 -9.83 20.44
C LYS A 127 -7.71 -8.75 20.24
N ASP A 128 -7.30 -7.47 20.19
CA ASP A 128 -8.24 -6.36 19.95
C ASP A 128 -8.75 -6.34 18.52
N LEU A 129 -7.90 -6.69 17.56
CA LEU A 129 -8.33 -6.88 16.17
C LEU A 129 -9.30 -8.05 16.03
N LYS A 130 -9.08 -9.15 16.72
CA LYS A 130 -10.00 -10.29 16.77
C LYS A 130 -11.34 -9.90 17.41
N GLU A 131 -11.31 -9.17 18.51
CA GLU A 131 -12.53 -8.70 19.17
C GLU A 131 -13.32 -7.74 18.27
N MET A 132 -12.65 -6.85 17.54
CA MET A 132 -13.30 -5.96 16.57
C MET A 132 -13.91 -6.75 15.40
N VAL A 133 -13.20 -7.74 14.88
CA VAL A 133 -13.69 -8.60 13.80
C VAL A 133 -14.85 -9.47 14.28
N ASP A 134 -14.75 -10.05 15.47
CA ASP A 134 -15.81 -10.87 16.06
C ASP A 134 -17.07 -10.04 16.34
N LYS A 135 -16.93 -8.79 16.76
CA LYS A 135 -18.07 -7.86 16.94
C LYS A 135 -18.77 -7.55 15.62
N GLU A 136 -18.03 -7.38 14.53
CA GLU A 136 -18.62 -7.14 13.21
C GLU A 136 -19.29 -8.38 12.64
N LEU A 137 -18.73 -9.57 12.90
CA LEU A 137 -19.30 -10.84 12.43
C LEU A 137 -20.54 -11.27 13.21
N ASN A 138 -20.70 -10.82 14.45
CA ASN A 138 -21.79 -11.20 15.34
C ASN A 138 -22.87 -10.11 15.52
N SER A 139 -22.75 -9.01 14.79
CA SER A 139 -23.75 -7.93 14.86
C SER A 139 -24.74 -8.02 13.70
#